data_920ea2dd951f2eb35e3d9357d6db4b94
#
_entry.id   920ea2dd951f2eb35e3d9357d6db4b94
#
_cell.length_a   1.000
_cell.length_b   1.000
_cell.length_c   1.000
_cell.angle_alpha   90.00
_cell.angle_beta   90.00
_cell.angle_gamma   90.00
#
_symmetry.space_group_name_H-M   'P 1'
#
loop_
_entity.id
_entity.type
_entity.pdbx_description
1 polymer ?
#
loop_
_entity_poly.entity_id
_entity_poly.type
_entity_poly.pdbx_seq_one_letter_code
_entity_poly.pdbx_strand_id
1 'polypeptide(L)'
;MAAKLVVKGIRKSFSTDKGPLNVIGEINFTVDDGEFVAIVGPSGCGKTTLLNIVAGFVRPDQGEVAVDGIARYGPSPKGIVISQQGSVFPWLTVQQNLMFGLNGHHPDKKALADRYASMVGLKGFEKGYPHELSGGMLKRVELARALVVKPEILYMDEPLAALDALTSLQMRIELRRILAEERHTCVLITHDVEEAIHLADRIFVLSARPATIQATFEVPFPHPRHLLSPEVVGLKAAILREFGL
;
A
#
# COMPACT_ATOMS: atom_id res chain seq x y z
N MET A 1 -6.92 -0.42 21.23
CA MET A 1 -7.69 -1.27 20.29
C MET A 1 -6.84 -2.51 20.01
N ALA A 2 -7.41 -3.66 19.64
CA ALA A 2 -6.59 -4.82 19.28
C ALA A 2 -5.93 -4.56 17.92
N ALA A 3 -4.64 -4.89 17.79
CA ALA A 3 -3.92 -4.73 16.53
C ALA A 3 -4.52 -5.62 15.44
N LYS A 4 -4.79 -5.05 14.26
CA LYS A 4 -5.26 -5.77 13.07
C LYS A 4 -4.15 -6.64 12.49
N LEU A 5 -2.94 -6.09 12.41
CA LEU A 5 -1.75 -6.75 11.90
C LEU A 5 -0.65 -6.70 12.95
N VAL A 6 -0.03 -7.85 13.20
CA VAL A 6 1.13 -7.98 14.10
C VAL A 6 2.26 -8.61 13.30
N VAL A 7 3.40 -7.94 13.26
CA VAL A 7 4.65 -8.39 12.66
C VAL A 7 5.68 -8.51 13.77
N LYS A 8 6.18 -9.74 14.01
CA LYS A 8 7.02 -10.03 15.17
C LYS A 8 8.27 -10.80 14.78
N GLY A 9 9.43 -10.20 15.04
CA GLY A 9 10.74 -10.82 14.89
C GLY A 9 11.10 -11.25 13.47
N ILE A 10 10.54 -10.58 12.45
CA ILE A 10 10.73 -10.96 11.05
C ILE A 10 12.19 -10.77 10.65
N ARG A 11 12.79 -11.84 10.09
CA ARG A 11 14.11 -11.82 9.46
C ARG A 11 14.05 -12.51 8.11
N LYS A 12 14.84 -12.02 7.13
CA LYS A 12 14.91 -12.62 5.78
C LYS A 12 16.27 -12.45 5.14
N SER A 13 16.79 -13.57 4.64
CA SER A 13 18.00 -13.66 3.82
C SER A 13 17.70 -14.40 2.53
N PHE A 14 18.48 -14.13 1.50
CA PHE A 14 18.43 -14.83 0.23
C PHE A 14 19.81 -15.41 -0.11
N SER A 15 19.84 -16.59 -0.70
CA SER A 15 21.07 -17.16 -1.25
C SER A 15 21.39 -16.48 -2.59
N THR A 16 22.63 -16.03 -2.74
CA THR A 16 23.15 -15.47 -4.01
C THR A 16 24.45 -16.18 -4.37
N ASP A 17 24.90 -16.01 -5.61
CA ASP A 17 26.19 -16.55 -6.08
C ASP A 17 27.40 -16.04 -5.27
N LYS A 18 27.22 -14.90 -4.58
CA LYS A 18 28.23 -14.27 -3.71
C LYS A 18 28.07 -14.63 -2.22
N GLY A 19 27.17 -15.57 -1.91
CA GLY A 19 26.85 -15.97 -0.54
C GLY A 19 25.50 -15.43 -0.04
N PRO A 20 25.17 -15.63 1.25
CA PRO A 20 23.91 -15.18 1.82
C PRO A 20 23.81 -13.66 1.87
N LEU A 21 22.70 -13.13 1.38
CA LEU A 21 22.37 -11.71 1.43
C LEU A 21 21.29 -11.48 2.50
N ASN A 22 21.65 -10.88 3.61
CA ASN A 22 20.69 -10.48 4.65
C ASN A 22 19.94 -9.23 4.17
N VAL A 23 18.64 -9.37 3.89
CA VAL A 23 17.80 -8.28 3.36
C VAL A 23 17.02 -7.62 4.49
N ILE A 24 16.35 -8.42 5.33
CA ILE A 24 15.60 -7.95 6.48
C ILE A 24 16.33 -8.39 7.75
N GLY A 25 16.67 -7.43 8.59
CA GLY A 25 17.14 -7.64 9.96
C GLY A 25 15.99 -8.05 10.87
N GLU A 26 16.00 -7.62 12.12
CA GLU A 26 14.84 -7.88 12.98
C GLU A 26 13.83 -6.76 12.88
N ILE A 27 12.61 -7.09 12.40
CA ILE A 27 11.52 -6.12 12.26
C ILE A 27 10.34 -6.52 13.13
N ASN A 28 9.86 -5.56 13.92
CA ASN A 28 8.69 -5.67 14.77
C ASN A 28 7.82 -4.42 14.59
N PHE A 29 6.53 -4.59 14.28
CA PHE A 29 5.54 -3.51 14.30
C PHE A 29 4.12 -4.06 14.36
N THR A 30 3.19 -3.19 14.67
CA THR A 30 1.76 -3.48 14.66
C THR A 30 1.03 -2.43 13.83
N VAL A 31 -0.14 -2.80 13.30
CA VAL A 31 -1.07 -1.87 12.63
C VAL A 31 -2.45 -2.08 13.26
N ASP A 32 -3.08 -1.01 13.68
CA ASP A 32 -4.42 -1.05 14.25
C ASP A 32 -5.50 -1.17 13.17
N ASP A 33 -6.70 -1.60 13.55
CA ASP A 33 -7.81 -1.71 12.62
C ASP A 33 -8.23 -0.33 12.08
N GLY A 34 -8.22 -0.21 10.74
CA GLY A 34 -8.49 1.03 10.02
C GLY A 34 -7.35 2.05 10.06
N GLU A 35 -6.16 1.68 10.55
CA GLU A 35 -4.97 2.52 10.50
C GLU A 35 -4.31 2.47 9.13
N PHE A 36 -3.83 3.63 8.66
CA PHE A 36 -2.98 3.73 7.49
C PHE A 36 -1.53 3.90 7.93
N VAL A 37 -0.67 2.90 7.72
CA VAL A 37 0.77 3.02 7.99
C VAL A 37 1.57 3.11 6.70
N ALA A 38 2.64 3.91 6.73
CA ALA A 38 3.63 3.95 5.65
C ALA A 38 4.97 3.44 6.14
N ILE A 39 5.70 2.77 5.27
CA ILE A 39 7.07 2.31 5.47
C ILE A 39 7.94 3.00 4.43
N VAL A 40 8.85 3.85 4.89
CA VAL A 40 9.79 4.58 4.02
C VAL A 40 11.21 4.07 4.23
N GLY A 41 12.05 4.20 3.22
CA GLY A 41 13.44 3.75 3.31
C GLY A 41 14.18 3.89 1.99
N PRO A 42 15.52 3.80 1.98
CA PRO A 42 16.32 3.93 0.78
C PRO A 42 15.97 2.87 -0.26
N SER A 43 16.26 3.17 -1.54
CA SER A 43 16.06 2.21 -2.62
C SER A 43 16.87 0.94 -2.37
N GLY A 44 16.24 -0.22 -2.61
CA GLY A 44 16.89 -1.52 -2.44
C GLY A 44 17.09 -1.97 -0.98
N CYS A 45 16.60 -1.26 0.06
CA CYS A 45 16.77 -1.70 1.45
C CYS A 45 15.97 -2.98 1.79
N GLY A 46 14.90 -3.28 1.04
CA GLY A 46 14.08 -4.49 1.27
C GLY A 46 12.60 -4.21 1.51
N LYS A 47 12.10 -2.99 1.23
CA LYS A 47 10.68 -2.60 1.42
C LYS A 47 9.70 -3.58 0.76
N THR A 48 9.87 -3.83 -0.54
CA THR A 48 9.05 -4.80 -1.29
C THR A 48 9.15 -6.21 -0.70
N THR A 49 10.34 -6.63 -0.24
CA THR A 49 10.51 -7.92 0.44
C THR A 49 9.69 -7.97 1.72
N LEU A 50 9.76 -6.92 2.55
CA LEU A 50 8.97 -6.82 3.78
C LEU A 50 7.47 -6.85 3.48
N LEU A 51 6.99 -6.07 2.50
CA LEU A 51 5.58 -6.07 2.11
C LEU A 51 5.14 -7.47 1.67
N ASN A 52 5.94 -8.14 0.84
CA ASN A 52 5.64 -9.50 0.37
C ASN A 52 5.60 -10.53 1.52
N ILE A 53 6.44 -10.36 2.55
CA ILE A 53 6.38 -11.19 3.75
C ILE A 53 5.07 -10.93 4.51
N VAL A 54 4.74 -9.67 4.72
CA VAL A 54 3.54 -9.28 5.48
C VAL A 54 2.25 -9.66 4.74
N ALA A 55 2.26 -9.59 3.41
CA ALA A 55 1.15 -10.05 2.56
C ALA A 55 1.09 -11.59 2.39
N GLY A 56 2.14 -12.32 2.85
CA GLY A 56 2.20 -13.78 2.82
C GLY A 56 2.73 -14.40 1.52
N PHE A 57 3.25 -13.58 0.58
CA PHE A 57 3.84 -14.09 -0.68
C PHE A 57 5.27 -14.62 -0.51
N VAL A 58 5.98 -14.14 0.51
CA VAL A 58 7.33 -14.57 0.85
C VAL A 58 7.35 -15.06 2.28
N ARG A 59 7.86 -16.27 2.50
CA ARG A 59 8.00 -16.80 3.87
C ARG A 59 9.22 -16.18 4.56
N PRO A 60 9.09 -15.66 5.78
CA PRO A 60 10.23 -15.20 6.54
C PRO A 60 11.10 -16.40 6.98
N ASP A 61 12.38 -16.15 7.27
CA ASP A 61 13.28 -17.18 7.82
C ASP A 61 13.07 -17.31 9.34
N GLN A 62 12.70 -16.22 10.00
CA GLN A 62 12.35 -16.15 11.42
C GLN A 62 11.21 -15.19 11.65
N GLY A 63 10.51 -15.36 12.76
CA GLY A 63 9.39 -14.51 13.16
C GLY A 63 8.07 -14.94 12.57
N GLU A 64 7.03 -14.16 12.84
CA GLU A 64 5.67 -14.46 12.44
C GLU A 64 4.90 -13.20 12.05
N VAL A 65 3.90 -13.39 11.20
CA VAL A 65 2.90 -12.38 10.85
C VAL A 65 1.54 -12.91 11.27
N ALA A 66 0.78 -12.11 12.00
CA ALA A 66 -0.59 -12.45 12.39
C ALA A 66 -1.56 -11.34 11.98
N VAL A 67 -2.75 -11.73 11.53
CA VAL A 67 -3.88 -10.84 11.21
C VAL A 67 -5.05 -11.25 12.09
N ASP A 68 -5.63 -10.31 12.82
CA ASP A 68 -6.69 -10.56 13.82
C ASP A 68 -6.28 -11.65 14.83
N GLY A 69 -5.01 -11.66 15.24
CA GLY A 69 -4.47 -12.66 16.18
C GLY A 69 -4.23 -14.05 15.56
N ILE A 70 -4.50 -14.26 14.28
CA ILE A 70 -4.32 -15.54 13.58
C ILE A 70 -3.04 -15.48 12.76
N ALA A 71 -2.09 -16.39 13.05
CA ALA A 71 -0.85 -16.50 12.30
C ALA A 71 -1.11 -16.77 10.80
N ARG A 72 -0.36 -16.10 9.93
CA ARG A 72 -0.47 -16.21 8.48
C ARG A 72 0.77 -16.87 7.89
N TYR A 73 0.57 -17.95 7.14
CA TYR A 73 1.63 -18.73 6.49
C TYR A 73 1.59 -18.65 4.96
N GLY A 74 0.67 -17.84 4.42
CA GLY A 74 0.48 -17.64 2.98
C GLY A 74 -0.45 -16.47 2.69
N PRO A 75 -0.63 -16.12 1.40
CA PRO A 75 -1.50 -15.03 0.98
C PRO A 75 -2.96 -15.32 1.33
N SER A 76 -3.71 -14.27 1.66
CA SER A 76 -5.13 -14.35 1.97
C SER A 76 -5.94 -13.64 0.89
N PRO A 77 -7.10 -14.17 0.47
CA PRO A 77 -8.00 -13.45 -0.44
C PRO A 77 -8.56 -12.14 0.16
N LYS A 78 -8.39 -11.95 1.46
CA LYS A 78 -8.78 -10.74 2.18
C LYS A 78 -7.66 -9.70 2.30
N GLY A 79 -6.44 -10.05 1.87
CA GLY A 79 -5.30 -9.13 1.77
C GLY A 79 -4.98 -8.87 0.30
N ILE A 80 -5.20 -7.65 -0.18
CA ILE A 80 -4.97 -7.30 -1.58
C ILE A 80 -3.70 -6.47 -1.70
N VAL A 81 -2.88 -6.80 -2.71
CA VAL A 81 -1.65 -6.06 -3.03
C VAL A 81 -1.86 -5.26 -4.31
N ILE A 82 -1.63 -3.96 -4.23
CA ILE A 82 -1.42 -3.07 -5.38
C ILE A 82 0.08 -2.99 -5.58
N SER A 83 0.56 -3.58 -6.69
CA SER A 83 2.00 -3.62 -7.00
C SER A 83 2.47 -2.38 -7.76
N GLN A 84 3.78 -2.13 -7.71
CA GLN A 84 4.42 -1.05 -8.45
C GLN A 84 4.20 -1.18 -9.97
N GLN A 85 4.34 -2.39 -10.50
CA GLN A 85 4.01 -2.68 -11.90
C GLN A 85 2.51 -2.82 -12.05
N GLY A 86 1.94 -2.11 -13.03
CA GLY A 86 0.51 -2.14 -13.33
C GLY A 86 -0.04 -3.56 -13.45
N SER A 87 -1.17 -3.80 -12.82
CA SER A 87 -1.79 -5.13 -12.75
C SER A 87 -3.14 -5.21 -13.48
N VAL A 88 -3.52 -4.17 -14.22
CA VAL A 88 -4.77 -4.14 -15.01
C VAL A 88 -4.69 -5.16 -16.13
N PHE A 89 -5.75 -5.97 -16.30
CA PHE A 89 -5.82 -6.95 -17.37
C PHE A 89 -6.11 -6.25 -18.71
N PRO A 90 -5.16 -6.24 -19.68
CA PRO A 90 -5.29 -5.43 -20.90
C PRO A 90 -6.39 -5.92 -21.87
N TRP A 91 -6.83 -7.16 -21.72
CA TRP A 91 -7.89 -7.77 -22.53
C TRP A 91 -9.31 -7.63 -21.92
N LEU A 92 -9.43 -7.03 -20.75
CA LEU A 92 -10.69 -6.77 -20.07
C LEU A 92 -11.02 -5.28 -20.09
N THR A 93 -12.30 -4.94 -20.21
CA THR A 93 -12.77 -3.56 -20.02
C THR A 93 -12.58 -3.11 -18.56
N VAL A 94 -12.73 -1.81 -18.27
CA VAL A 94 -12.71 -1.28 -16.90
C VAL A 94 -13.68 -2.06 -16.02
N GLN A 95 -14.95 -2.17 -16.41
CA GLN A 95 -15.96 -2.89 -15.64
C GLN A 95 -15.60 -4.36 -15.41
N GLN A 96 -15.10 -5.05 -16.44
CA GLN A 96 -14.65 -6.44 -16.32
C GLN A 96 -13.45 -6.58 -15.40
N ASN A 97 -12.50 -5.64 -15.43
CA ASN A 97 -11.38 -5.60 -14.47
C ASN A 97 -11.89 -5.50 -13.02
N LEU A 98 -12.84 -4.60 -12.76
CA LEU A 98 -13.41 -4.43 -11.42
C LEU A 98 -14.17 -5.68 -10.96
N MET A 99 -14.92 -6.31 -11.86
CA MET A 99 -15.68 -7.53 -11.56
C MET A 99 -14.82 -8.77 -11.35
N PHE A 100 -13.57 -8.76 -11.82
CA PHE A 100 -12.71 -9.95 -11.84
C PHE A 100 -12.47 -10.55 -10.44
N GLY A 101 -12.29 -9.70 -9.42
CA GLY A 101 -12.06 -10.13 -8.04
C GLY A 101 -13.32 -10.59 -7.30
N LEU A 102 -14.50 -10.30 -7.85
CA LEU A 102 -15.78 -10.68 -7.26
C LEU A 102 -16.10 -12.14 -7.58
N ASN A 103 -15.83 -13.05 -6.64
CA ASN A 103 -16.03 -14.49 -6.80
C ASN A 103 -17.51 -14.88 -6.97
N GLY A 104 -17.75 -15.98 -7.73
CA GLY A 104 -19.06 -16.64 -7.86
C GLY A 104 -20.16 -15.80 -8.52
N HIS A 105 -21.40 -16.20 -8.34
CA HIS A 105 -22.60 -15.48 -8.75
C HIS A 105 -22.95 -14.42 -7.69
N HIS A 106 -22.18 -13.33 -7.63
CA HIS A 106 -22.59 -12.17 -6.81
C HIS A 106 -23.71 -11.45 -7.61
N PRO A 107 -24.95 -11.38 -7.12
CA PRO A 107 -26.08 -10.86 -7.89
C PRO A 107 -25.87 -9.40 -8.33
N ASP A 108 -25.10 -8.65 -7.58
CA ASP A 108 -24.90 -7.21 -7.79
C ASP A 108 -23.51 -6.85 -8.34
N LYS A 109 -22.76 -7.79 -8.95
CA LYS A 109 -21.39 -7.55 -9.47
C LYS A 109 -21.29 -6.29 -10.32
N LYS A 110 -22.23 -6.11 -11.24
CA LYS A 110 -22.24 -4.97 -12.14
C LYS A 110 -22.49 -3.67 -11.38
N ALA A 111 -23.47 -3.65 -10.50
CA ALA A 111 -23.80 -2.47 -9.69
C ALA A 111 -22.63 -2.08 -8.77
N LEU A 112 -21.92 -3.07 -8.18
CA LEU A 112 -20.72 -2.83 -7.41
C LEU A 112 -19.59 -2.25 -8.28
N ALA A 113 -19.30 -2.85 -9.43
CA ALA A 113 -18.29 -2.34 -10.35
C ALA A 113 -18.58 -0.89 -10.78
N ASP A 114 -19.84 -0.60 -11.14
CA ASP A 114 -20.29 0.75 -11.54
C ASP A 114 -20.15 1.75 -10.37
N ARG A 115 -20.47 1.33 -9.14
CA ARG A 115 -20.27 2.14 -7.93
C ARG A 115 -18.80 2.49 -7.73
N TYR A 116 -17.91 1.49 -7.76
CA TYR A 116 -16.47 1.72 -7.54
C TYR A 116 -15.83 2.46 -8.73
N ALA A 117 -16.27 2.23 -9.97
CA ALA A 117 -15.84 3.04 -11.11
C ALA A 117 -16.22 4.52 -10.91
N SER A 118 -17.44 4.79 -10.45
CA SER A 118 -17.87 6.17 -10.13
C SER A 118 -17.08 6.77 -8.97
N MET A 119 -16.81 5.99 -7.91
CA MET A 119 -16.05 6.40 -6.73
C MET A 119 -14.64 6.89 -7.09
N VAL A 120 -13.97 6.20 -8.05
CA VAL A 120 -12.63 6.57 -8.51
C VAL A 120 -12.64 7.53 -9.72
N GLY A 121 -13.78 8.11 -10.08
CA GLY A 121 -13.90 9.07 -11.18
C GLY A 121 -13.76 8.46 -12.58
N LEU A 122 -14.12 7.19 -12.75
CA LEU A 122 -14.14 6.48 -14.04
C LEU A 122 -15.55 6.30 -14.62
N LYS A 123 -16.54 7.07 -14.13
CA LYS A 123 -17.90 7.07 -14.68
C LYS A 123 -17.88 7.44 -16.16
N GLY A 124 -18.49 6.62 -17.00
CA GLY A 124 -18.52 6.76 -18.46
C GLY A 124 -17.41 6.02 -19.20
N PHE A 125 -16.40 5.47 -18.46
CA PHE A 125 -15.30 4.68 -19.03
C PHE A 125 -15.44 3.18 -18.78
N GLU A 126 -16.58 2.70 -18.28
CA GLU A 126 -16.81 1.31 -17.85
C GLU A 126 -16.56 0.30 -18.98
N LYS A 127 -16.83 0.69 -20.22
CA LYS A 127 -16.66 -0.14 -21.42
C LYS A 127 -15.30 0.04 -22.09
N GLY A 128 -14.51 1.02 -21.67
CA GLY A 128 -13.19 1.29 -22.22
C GLY A 128 -12.19 0.19 -21.87
N TYR A 129 -11.23 -0.04 -22.75
CA TYR A 129 -10.11 -0.95 -22.55
C TYR A 129 -8.89 -0.20 -21.99
N PRO A 130 -7.97 -0.87 -21.29
CA PRO A 130 -6.80 -0.25 -20.68
C PRO A 130 -5.96 0.60 -21.63
N HIS A 131 -5.80 0.20 -22.90
CA HIS A 131 -5.03 0.95 -23.89
C HIS A 131 -5.69 2.27 -24.34
N GLU A 132 -6.96 2.49 -23.98
CA GLU A 132 -7.69 3.73 -24.26
C GLU A 132 -7.63 4.73 -23.08
N LEU A 133 -6.97 4.34 -21.98
CA LEU A 133 -6.93 5.10 -20.72
C LEU A 133 -5.58 5.77 -20.51
N SER A 134 -5.59 6.93 -19.83
CA SER A 134 -4.36 7.55 -19.34
C SER A 134 -3.73 6.74 -18.19
N GLY A 135 -2.43 6.98 -17.91
CA GLY A 135 -1.74 6.31 -16.79
C GLY A 135 -2.43 6.52 -15.44
N GLY A 136 -2.93 7.73 -15.18
CA GLY A 136 -3.71 8.03 -13.97
C GLY A 136 -5.04 7.27 -13.92
N MET A 137 -5.74 7.13 -15.05
CA MET A 137 -6.96 6.33 -15.12
C MET A 137 -6.67 4.85 -14.88
N LEU A 138 -5.57 4.32 -15.40
CA LEU A 138 -5.16 2.93 -15.15
C LEU A 138 -4.92 2.68 -13.65
N LYS A 139 -4.27 3.61 -12.95
CA LYS A 139 -4.10 3.52 -11.49
C LYS A 139 -5.41 3.55 -10.73
N ARG A 140 -6.39 4.34 -11.19
CA ARG A 140 -7.76 4.34 -10.66
C ARG A 140 -8.48 3.01 -10.87
N VAL A 141 -8.28 2.34 -12.03
CA VAL A 141 -8.80 0.99 -12.27
C VAL A 141 -8.18 -0.02 -11.29
N GLU A 142 -6.87 0.03 -11.08
CA GLU A 142 -6.19 -0.84 -10.12
C GLU A 142 -6.73 -0.67 -8.69
N LEU A 143 -6.87 0.58 -8.27
CA LEU A 143 -7.41 0.92 -6.96
C LEU A 143 -8.86 0.41 -6.81
N ALA A 144 -9.73 0.72 -7.77
CA ALA A 144 -11.11 0.28 -7.73
C ALA A 144 -11.24 -1.25 -7.71
N ARG A 145 -10.40 -1.96 -8.50
CA ARG A 145 -10.34 -3.42 -8.50
C ARG A 145 -9.88 -4.01 -7.16
N ALA A 146 -8.95 -3.33 -6.49
CA ALA A 146 -8.50 -3.75 -5.17
C ALA A 146 -9.59 -3.53 -4.09
N LEU A 147 -10.31 -2.44 -4.17
CA LEU A 147 -11.31 -2.04 -3.16
C LEU A 147 -12.66 -2.76 -3.33
N VAL A 148 -13.07 -3.08 -4.56
CA VAL A 148 -14.39 -3.70 -4.83
C VAL A 148 -14.59 -5.03 -4.10
N VAL A 149 -13.51 -5.74 -3.78
CA VAL A 149 -13.53 -6.99 -3.02
C VAL A 149 -13.54 -6.79 -1.50
N LYS A 150 -13.52 -5.54 -1.03
CA LYS A 150 -13.53 -5.15 0.38
C LYS A 150 -12.45 -5.86 1.18
N PRO A 151 -11.17 -5.61 0.89
CA PRO A 151 -10.07 -6.27 1.58
C PRO A 151 -10.03 -5.91 3.06
N GLU A 152 -9.60 -6.84 3.91
CA GLU A 152 -9.33 -6.56 5.33
C GLU A 152 -8.08 -5.68 5.47
N ILE A 153 -7.07 -5.90 4.62
CA ILE A 153 -5.84 -5.10 4.57
C ILE A 153 -5.48 -4.83 3.11
N LEU A 154 -5.21 -3.57 2.82
CA LEU A 154 -4.69 -3.12 1.52
C LEU A 154 -3.18 -2.88 1.63
N TYR A 155 -2.41 -3.65 0.90
CA TYR A 155 -0.97 -3.52 0.77
C TYR A 155 -0.64 -2.75 -0.50
N MET A 156 0.22 -1.73 -0.44
CA MET A 156 0.57 -0.90 -1.59
C MET A 156 2.09 -0.79 -1.73
N ASP A 157 2.60 -1.22 -2.88
CA ASP A 157 4.01 -1.15 -3.23
C ASP A 157 4.23 -0.02 -4.24
N GLU A 158 4.67 1.14 -3.76
CA GLU A 158 4.94 2.34 -4.56
C GLU A 158 3.83 2.64 -5.59
N PRO A 159 2.55 2.74 -5.16
CA PRO A 159 1.41 2.74 -6.06
C PRO A 159 1.38 3.95 -7.01
N LEU A 160 2.06 5.04 -6.67
CA LEU A 160 2.03 6.29 -7.42
C LEU A 160 3.37 6.63 -8.10
N ALA A 161 4.40 5.78 -7.99
CA ALA A 161 5.76 6.07 -8.48
C ALA A 161 5.86 6.31 -10.00
N ALA A 162 4.92 5.79 -10.80
CA ALA A 162 4.92 5.94 -12.25
C ALA A 162 4.14 7.16 -12.76
N LEU A 163 3.61 8.01 -11.85
CA LEU A 163 2.81 9.17 -12.19
C LEU A 163 3.64 10.45 -12.13
N ASP A 164 3.31 11.43 -12.96
CA ASP A 164 3.84 12.77 -12.84
C ASP A 164 3.40 13.43 -11.52
N ALA A 165 4.10 14.49 -11.11
CA ALA A 165 3.91 15.11 -9.80
C ALA A 165 2.46 15.62 -9.56
N LEU A 166 1.82 16.22 -10.57
CA LEU A 166 0.46 16.75 -10.42
C LEU A 166 -0.57 15.63 -10.35
N THR A 167 -0.45 14.64 -11.21
CA THR A 167 -1.32 13.44 -11.21
C THR A 167 -1.15 12.66 -9.90
N SER A 168 0.10 12.51 -9.40
CA SER A 168 0.39 11.87 -8.12
C SER A 168 -0.28 12.60 -6.96
N LEU A 169 -0.19 13.93 -6.91
CA LEU A 169 -0.84 14.73 -5.86
C LEU A 169 -2.37 14.58 -5.90
N GLN A 170 -2.98 14.63 -7.08
CA GLN A 170 -4.42 14.43 -7.24
C GLN A 170 -4.83 13.03 -6.79
N MET A 171 -4.03 12.00 -7.15
CA MET A 171 -4.29 10.63 -6.74
C MET A 171 -4.16 10.41 -5.23
N ARG A 172 -3.23 11.09 -4.54
CA ARG A 172 -3.12 11.04 -3.06
C ARG A 172 -4.38 11.59 -2.39
N ILE A 173 -4.88 12.72 -2.85
CA ILE A 173 -6.12 13.33 -2.34
C ILE A 173 -7.31 12.40 -2.56
N GLU A 174 -7.43 11.87 -3.77
CA GLU A 174 -8.51 10.94 -4.15
C GLU A 174 -8.45 9.63 -3.35
N LEU A 175 -7.27 9.02 -3.25
CA LEU A 175 -7.04 7.79 -2.48
C LEU A 175 -7.45 7.99 -1.01
N ARG A 176 -7.03 9.10 -0.39
CA ARG A 176 -7.40 9.37 1.00
C ARG A 176 -8.90 9.56 1.17
N ARG A 177 -9.57 10.25 0.24
CA ARG A 177 -11.02 10.41 0.24
C ARG A 177 -11.73 9.05 0.18
N ILE A 178 -11.32 8.19 -0.76
CA ILE A 178 -11.92 6.86 -0.95
C ILE A 178 -11.73 5.98 0.29
N LEU A 179 -10.51 5.95 0.84
CA LEU A 179 -10.20 5.14 2.02
C LEU A 179 -10.86 5.65 3.30
N ALA A 180 -11.22 6.95 3.36
CA ALA A 180 -11.98 7.52 4.47
C ALA A 180 -13.48 7.15 4.42
N GLU A 181 -14.03 6.99 3.21
CA GLU A 181 -15.44 6.57 3.04
C GLU A 181 -15.66 5.11 3.46
N GLU A 182 -14.67 4.25 3.21
CA GLU A 182 -14.69 2.83 3.61
C GLU A 182 -13.43 2.60 4.47
N ARG A 183 -13.60 2.49 5.77
CA ARG A 183 -12.49 2.33 6.73
C ARG A 183 -11.64 1.10 6.40
N HIS A 184 -10.48 1.31 5.80
CA HIS A 184 -9.54 0.27 5.42
C HIS A 184 -8.26 0.33 6.25
N THR A 185 -7.75 -0.82 6.64
CA THR A 185 -6.37 -0.94 7.15
C THR A 185 -5.41 -0.96 5.97
N CYS A 186 -4.40 -0.08 5.97
CA CYS A 186 -3.50 0.08 4.84
C CYS A 186 -2.03 0.00 5.27
N VAL A 187 -1.22 -0.69 4.46
CA VAL A 187 0.23 -0.73 4.58
C VAL A 187 0.83 -0.26 3.25
N LEU A 188 1.40 0.93 3.24
CA LEU A 188 2.06 1.53 2.09
C LEU A 188 3.57 1.37 2.23
N ILE A 189 4.25 0.95 1.18
CA ILE A 189 5.68 1.18 1.05
C ILE A 189 5.94 2.21 -0.05
N THR A 190 6.81 3.16 0.24
CA THR A 190 7.20 4.21 -0.68
C THR A 190 8.60 4.73 -0.37
N HIS A 191 9.24 5.35 -1.35
CA HIS A 191 10.45 6.15 -1.15
C HIS A 191 10.14 7.65 -1.05
N ASP A 192 8.88 8.04 -1.26
CA ASP A 192 8.43 9.44 -1.19
C ASP A 192 7.90 9.78 0.21
N VAL A 193 8.69 10.58 0.95
CA VAL A 193 8.34 11.03 2.30
C VAL A 193 7.07 11.91 2.30
N GLU A 194 6.84 12.69 1.25
CA GLU A 194 5.63 13.51 1.15
C GLU A 194 4.38 12.66 0.94
N GLU A 195 4.49 11.60 0.13
CA GLU A 195 3.40 10.61 -0.02
C GLU A 195 3.07 9.97 1.33
N ALA A 196 4.10 9.51 2.06
CA ALA A 196 3.92 8.92 3.38
C ALA A 196 3.23 9.89 4.36
N ILE A 197 3.71 11.14 4.46
CA ILE A 197 3.11 12.15 5.34
C ILE A 197 1.69 12.49 4.91
N HIS A 198 1.41 12.55 3.61
CA HIS A 198 0.08 12.91 3.11
C HIS A 198 -0.97 11.84 3.42
N LEU A 199 -0.59 10.55 3.40
CA LEU A 199 -1.52 9.44 3.46
C LEU A 199 -1.59 8.77 4.85
N ALA A 200 -0.44 8.56 5.52
CA ALA A 200 -0.35 7.67 6.65
C ALA A 200 -0.66 8.36 7.99
N ASP A 201 -1.17 7.59 8.93
CA ASP A 201 -1.36 8.00 10.32
C ASP A 201 -0.07 7.77 11.12
N ARG A 202 0.77 6.80 10.70
CA ARG A 202 2.07 6.49 11.28
C ARG A 202 3.07 6.07 10.20
N ILE A 203 4.35 6.47 10.36
CA ILE A 203 5.43 6.22 9.40
C ILE A 203 6.55 5.46 10.09
N PHE A 204 6.93 4.31 9.52
CA PHE A 204 8.12 3.56 9.90
C PHE A 204 9.26 3.87 8.94
N VAL A 205 10.42 4.25 9.49
CA VAL A 205 11.63 4.54 8.71
C VAL A 205 12.55 3.33 8.77
N LEU A 206 12.87 2.76 7.61
CA LEU A 206 13.79 1.63 7.51
C LEU A 206 15.23 2.10 7.27
N SER A 207 16.18 1.40 7.91
CA SER A 207 17.60 1.51 7.62
C SER A 207 17.97 0.95 6.24
N ALA A 208 19.22 1.15 5.82
CA ALA A 208 19.84 0.35 4.77
C ALA A 208 19.90 -1.14 5.16
N ARG A 209 20.23 -2.01 4.17
CA ARG A 209 20.34 -3.47 4.43
C ARG A 209 21.44 -3.84 5.43
N PRO A 210 21.17 -4.81 6.30
CA PRO A 210 19.91 -5.49 6.57
C PRO A 210 18.89 -4.54 7.22
N ALA A 211 17.70 -4.40 6.60
CA ALA A 211 16.72 -3.40 7.02
C ALA A 211 16.16 -3.68 8.41
N THR A 212 16.13 -2.66 9.24
CA THR A 212 15.45 -2.61 10.53
C THR A 212 14.64 -1.31 10.62
N ILE A 213 13.65 -1.24 11.51
CA ILE A 213 12.97 0.03 11.80
C ILE A 213 13.91 0.86 12.70
N GLN A 214 14.40 2.00 12.17
CA GLN A 214 15.28 2.90 12.90
C GLN A 214 14.55 4.04 13.59
N ALA A 215 13.38 4.43 13.06
CA ALA A 215 12.53 5.44 13.66
C ALA A 215 11.05 5.20 13.35
N THR A 216 10.18 5.72 14.20
CA THR A 216 8.73 5.71 14.02
C THR A 216 8.19 7.11 14.28
N PHE A 217 7.35 7.60 13.38
CA PHE A 217 6.75 8.92 13.48
C PHE A 217 5.22 8.80 13.43
N GLU A 218 4.55 9.39 14.41
CA GLU A 218 3.12 9.66 14.33
C GLU A 218 2.86 10.86 13.44
N VAL A 219 1.74 10.84 12.72
CA VAL A 219 1.32 11.94 11.85
C VAL A 219 -0.02 12.48 12.36
N PRO A 220 -0.03 13.28 13.46
CA PRO A 220 -1.24 13.66 14.19
C PRO A 220 -2.05 14.76 13.49
N PHE A 221 -1.71 15.10 12.25
CA PHE A 221 -2.36 16.20 11.53
C PHE A 221 -3.64 15.73 10.87
N PRO A 222 -4.75 16.49 11.00
CA PRO A 222 -6.01 16.15 10.36
C PRO A 222 -5.92 16.25 8.83
N HIS A 223 -6.77 15.52 8.13
CA HIS A 223 -6.93 15.64 6.69
C HIS A 223 -7.95 16.71 6.31
N PRO A 224 -7.78 17.41 5.18
CA PRO A 224 -6.65 17.34 4.23
C PRO A 224 -5.38 17.98 4.81
N ARG A 225 -4.22 17.32 4.62
CA ARG A 225 -2.93 17.83 5.07
C ARG A 225 -2.33 18.80 4.06
N HIS A 226 -1.93 19.97 4.54
CA HIS A 226 -1.26 20.98 3.72
C HIS A 226 0.26 20.76 3.79
N LEU A 227 0.86 20.28 2.69
CA LEU A 227 2.30 19.92 2.66
C LEU A 227 3.24 21.09 2.96
N LEU A 228 2.76 22.34 2.86
CA LEU A 228 3.52 23.55 3.16
C LEU A 228 3.27 24.10 4.56
N SER A 229 2.46 23.42 5.39
CA SER A 229 2.30 23.87 6.77
C SER A 229 3.59 23.65 7.57
N PRO A 230 3.93 24.53 8.53
CA PRO A 230 5.17 24.43 9.30
C PRO A 230 5.33 23.07 10.00
N GLU A 231 4.24 22.50 10.49
CA GLU A 231 4.22 21.22 11.19
C GLU A 231 4.58 20.06 10.25
N VAL A 232 4.01 20.05 9.05
CA VAL A 232 4.29 19.02 8.01
C VAL A 232 5.72 19.17 7.51
N VAL A 233 6.19 20.41 7.27
CA VAL A 233 7.57 20.67 6.88
C VAL A 233 8.55 20.23 7.98
N GLY A 234 8.22 20.48 9.25
CA GLY A 234 9.01 20.04 10.39
C GLY A 234 9.10 18.49 10.49
N LEU A 235 7.97 17.80 10.29
CA LEU A 235 7.94 16.34 10.27
C LEU A 235 8.76 15.78 9.10
N LYS A 236 8.60 16.36 7.90
CA LYS A 236 9.41 15.97 6.73
C LYS A 236 10.90 16.10 7.00
N ALA A 237 11.35 17.24 7.57
CA ALA A 237 12.73 17.46 7.92
C ALA A 237 13.22 16.45 9.00
N ALA A 238 12.37 16.07 9.96
CA ALA A 238 12.70 15.06 10.95
C ALA A 238 12.92 13.68 10.31
N ILE A 239 12.03 13.28 9.38
CA ILE A 239 12.17 12.00 8.66
C ILE A 239 13.41 12.00 7.76
N LEU A 240 13.71 13.11 7.06
CA LEU A 240 14.88 13.21 6.18
C LEU A 240 16.19 13.12 6.97
N ARG A 241 16.25 13.65 8.20
CA ARG A 241 17.41 13.51 9.10
C ARG A 241 17.74 12.05 9.43
N GLU A 242 16.76 11.16 9.48
CA GLU A 242 16.99 9.72 9.66
C GLU A 242 17.77 9.10 8.49
N PHE A 243 17.74 9.75 7.31
CA PHE A 243 18.51 9.35 6.13
C PHE A 243 19.83 10.10 5.97
N GLY A 244 20.18 10.99 6.94
CA GLY A 244 21.38 11.82 6.88
C GLY A 244 21.27 13.02 5.92
N LEU A 245 20.04 13.49 5.63
CA LEU A 245 19.70 14.59 4.71
C LEU A 245 19.23 15.83 5.47
#